data_b284c2b1a5a1b4bab4cdc172b210c699
#
_entry.id   b284c2b1a5a1b4bab4cdc172b210c699
#
_cell.length_a   1.000
_cell.length_b   1.000
_cell.length_c   1.000
_cell.angle_alpha   90.00
_cell.angle_beta   90.00
_cell.angle_gamma   90.00
#
_symmetry.space_group_name_H-M   'P 1'
#
loop_
_entity.id
_entity.type
_entity.pdbx_description
1 polymer ?
#
loop_
_entity_poly.entity_id
_entity_poly.type
_entity_poly.pdbx_seq_one_letter_code
_entity_poly.pdbx_strand_id
1 'polypeptide(L)'
;MRVSRHTHPDVHYYTPESATGYLIAQTRELLDDVPLAPIRAKAKVYIIDRAEQLRANTANALLKTLEEPPEGVMFILLGTSADVMLPTIVSRCQCVPFRLVSPTVAAQVVSRATGQDPARCRMAVAVAGSPTRGIEFLKSAERQDARRQMIRAIDSLIAADEADVLSRAKSLIVAVKRRWPRSSPRRKRCSSKMPTTCRVEH
;
A
#
# COMPACT_ATOMS: atom_id res chain seq x y z
N MET A 1 4.94 -1.32 -18.16
CA MET A 1 4.70 -1.03 -16.72
C MET A 1 4.09 -2.22 -15.97
N ARG A 2 4.84 -3.36 -15.90
CA ARG A 2 4.37 -4.57 -15.18
C ARG A 2 4.57 -4.48 -13.67
N VAL A 3 5.59 -3.76 -13.22
CA VAL A 3 5.91 -3.59 -11.79
C VAL A 3 4.79 -2.87 -11.05
N SER A 4 4.25 -1.77 -11.60
CA SER A 4 3.16 -1.02 -10.97
C SER A 4 1.84 -1.78 -10.85
N ARG A 5 1.68 -2.88 -11.59
CA ARG A 5 0.52 -3.78 -11.51
C ARG A 5 0.80 -5.05 -10.71
N HIS A 6 1.98 -5.16 -10.08
CA HIS A 6 2.46 -6.35 -9.36
C HIS A 6 2.39 -7.65 -10.18
N THR A 7 2.69 -7.55 -11.49
CA THR A 7 2.63 -8.69 -12.43
C THR A 7 3.99 -9.08 -12.99
N HIS A 8 5.08 -8.48 -12.47
CA HIS A 8 6.44 -8.86 -12.87
C HIS A 8 6.87 -10.11 -12.12
N PRO A 9 7.34 -11.18 -12.78
CA PRO A 9 7.70 -12.43 -12.11
C PRO A 9 8.88 -12.30 -11.14
N ASP A 10 9.84 -11.40 -11.41
CA ASP A 10 11.03 -11.19 -10.59
C ASP A 10 10.85 -10.04 -9.57
N VAL A 11 9.63 -9.57 -9.34
CA VAL A 11 9.31 -8.59 -8.29
C VAL A 11 8.26 -9.17 -7.37
N HIS A 12 8.70 -9.56 -6.19
CA HIS A 12 7.90 -10.20 -5.17
C HIS A 12 7.43 -9.16 -4.15
N TYR A 13 6.15 -9.20 -3.81
CA TYR A 13 5.54 -8.23 -2.90
C TYR A 13 4.94 -8.95 -1.71
N TYR A 14 5.51 -8.75 -0.54
CA TYR A 14 5.08 -9.35 0.71
C TYR A 14 4.37 -8.34 1.59
N THR A 15 3.22 -8.72 2.10
CA THR A 15 2.44 -7.96 3.09
C THR A 15 2.08 -8.88 4.24
N PRO A 16 1.96 -8.39 5.47
CA PRO A 16 1.59 -9.24 6.60
C PRO A 16 0.22 -9.87 6.36
N GLU A 17 0.11 -11.18 6.50
CA GLU A 17 -1.13 -11.94 6.30
C GLU A 17 -1.99 -12.00 7.57
N SER A 18 -1.40 -11.73 8.72
CA SER A 18 -2.09 -11.76 10.00
C SER A 18 -2.25 -10.35 10.58
N ALA A 19 -3.26 -10.16 11.41
CA ALA A 19 -3.44 -8.92 12.17
C ALA A 19 -2.27 -8.63 13.13
N THR A 20 -1.49 -9.66 13.46
CA THR A 20 -0.38 -9.60 14.39
C THR A 20 0.99 -9.49 13.71
N GLY A 21 1.05 -9.47 12.37
CA GLY A 21 2.28 -9.32 11.58
C GLY A 21 2.56 -10.46 10.61
N TYR A 22 3.81 -10.58 10.24
CA TYR A 22 4.29 -11.61 9.31
C TYR A 22 4.29 -12.99 9.96
N LEU A 23 3.83 -13.99 9.20
CA LEU A 23 3.89 -15.39 9.59
C LEU A 23 5.28 -15.95 9.26
N ILE A 24 5.76 -16.90 10.06
CA ILE A 24 7.04 -17.59 9.81
C ILE A 24 7.02 -18.31 8.45
N ALA A 25 5.85 -18.83 8.06
CA ALA A 25 5.68 -19.49 6.75
C ALA A 25 5.95 -18.56 5.57
N GLN A 26 5.49 -17.29 5.64
CA GLN A 26 5.76 -16.28 4.60
C GLN A 26 7.26 -15.99 4.44
N THR A 27 7.98 -15.93 5.57
CA THR A 27 9.42 -15.67 5.55
C THR A 27 10.19 -16.88 5.01
N ARG A 28 9.75 -18.09 5.33
CA ARG A 28 10.35 -19.31 4.75
C ARG A 28 10.13 -19.37 3.25
N GLU A 29 8.91 -19.12 2.78
CA GLU A 29 8.60 -19.04 1.35
C GLU A 29 9.51 -18.02 0.63
N LEU A 30 9.71 -16.84 1.22
CA LEU A 30 10.62 -15.84 0.71
C LEU A 30 12.07 -16.37 0.65
N LEU A 31 12.56 -16.96 1.73
CA LEU A 31 13.93 -17.47 1.80
C LEU A 31 14.19 -18.66 0.85
N ASP A 32 13.19 -19.49 0.61
CA ASP A 32 13.27 -20.60 -0.34
C ASP A 32 13.32 -20.09 -1.80
N ASP A 33 12.70 -18.93 -2.08
CA ASP A 33 12.70 -18.32 -3.42
C ASP A 33 13.96 -17.48 -3.71
N VAL A 34 14.62 -16.92 -2.69
CA VAL A 34 15.80 -16.05 -2.84
C VAL A 34 16.93 -16.69 -3.65
N PRO A 35 17.35 -17.96 -3.43
CA PRO A 35 18.45 -18.56 -4.17
C PRO A 35 18.12 -18.92 -5.61
N LEU A 36 16.85 -18.89 -6.02
CA LEU A 36 16.44 -19.22 -7.37
C LEU A 36 16.81 -18.11 -8.35
N ALA A 37 17.24 -18.47 -9.55
CA ALA A 37 17.57 -17.51 -10.60
C ALA A 37 16.36 -16.67 -11.02
N PRO A 38 16.58 -15.40 -11.44
CA PRO A 38 15.51 -14.57 -11.99
C PRO A 38 14.97 -15.14 -13.32
N ILE A 39 13.67 -14.97 -13.56
CA ILE A 39 12.99 -15.54 -14.74
C ILE A 39 13.15 -14.67 -15.99
N ARG A 40 13.08 -13.35 -15.84
CA ARG A 40 13.07 -12.39 -16.97
C ARG A 40 14.01 -11.19 -16.78
N ALA A 41 14.21 -10.75 -15.54
CA ALA A 41 15.06 -9.62 -15.23
C ALA A 41 16.51 -10.06 -14.97
N LYS A 42 17.41 -9.09 -14.85
CA LYS A 42 18.79 -9.34 -14.41
C LYS A 42 18.90 -9.48 -12.90
N ALA A 43 17.84 -9.11 -12.17
CA ALA A 43 17.82 -9.11 -10.72
C ALA A 43 16.40 -9.41 -10.21
N LYS A 44 16.30 -10.00 -9.01
CA LYS A 44 15.07 -10.18 -8.25
C LYS A 44 14.92 -9.08 -7.21
N VAL A 45 13.70 -8.58 -7.03
CA VAL A 45 13.40 -7.54 -6.03
C VAL A 45 12.32 -8.04 -5.09
N TYR A 46 12.61 -8.01 -3.80
CA TYR A 46 11.69 -8.36 -2.73
C TYR A 46 11.25 -7.11 -1.99
N ILE A 47 9.97 -6.77 -2.07
CA ILE A 47 9.38 -5.61 -1.40
C ILE A 47 8.59 -6.13 -0.19
N ILE A 48 9.03 -5.76 1.00
CA ILE A 48 8.41 -6.14 2.28
C ILE A 48 7.69 -4.91 2.83
N ASP A 49 6.36 -4.91 2.74
CA ASP A 49 5.50 -3.82 3.23
C ASP A 49 5.31 -3.93 4.76
N ARG A 50 5.26 -2.80 5.44
CA ARG A 50 5.11 -2.73 6.90
C ARG A 50 6.14 -3.61 7.62
N ALA A 51 7.42 -3.41 7.31
CA ALA A 51 8.51 -4.20 7.86
C ALA A 51 8.65 -4.07 9.39
N GLU A 52 8.08 -3.04 10.01
CA GLU A 52 7.92 -2.93 11.45
C GLU A 52 7.06 -4.04 12.07
N GLN A 53 6.29 -4.77 11.28
CA GLN A 53 5.50 -5.91 11.72
C GLN A 53 6.26 -7.25 11.63
N LEU A 54 7.54 -7.24 11.24
CA LEU A 54 8.42 -8.39 11.34
C LEU A 54 8.76 -8.63 12.81
N ARG A 55 8.34 -9.76 13.37
CA ARG A 55 8.68 -10.17 14.74
C ARG A 55 10.11 -10.69 14.79
N ALA A 56 10.71 -10.66 15.98
CA ALA A 56 12.09 -11.09 16.19
C ALA A 56 12.41 -12.47 15.56
N ASN A 57 11.53 -13.46 15.77
CA ASN A 57 11.73 -14.82 15.21
C ASN A 57 11.71 -14.84 13.67
N THR A 58 10.82 -14.04 13.05
CA THR A 58 10.68 -13.90 11.60
C THR A 58 11.85 -13.10 11.03
N ALA A 59 12.22 -12.03 11.72
CA ALA A 59 13.34 -11.17 11.35
C ALA A 59 14.67 -11.90 11.39
N ASN A 60 14.94 -12.68 12.46
CA ASN A 60 16.19 -13.43 12.62
C ASN A 60 16.44 -14.39 11.45
N ALA A 61 15.40 -14.97 10.87
CA ALA A 61 15.54 -15.82 9.70
C ALA A 61 16.02 -15.04 8.45
N LEU A 62 15.70 -13.73 8.36
CA LEU A 62 16.09 -12.88 7.24
C LEU A 62 17.49 -12.25 7.42
N LEU A 63 18.00 -12.15 8.66
CA LEU A 63 19.22 -11.40 8.95
C LEU A 63 20.42 -11.86 8.12
N LYS A 64 20.64 -13.17 8.01
CA LYS A 64 21.75 -13.72 7.23
C LYS A 64 21.66 -13.31 5.75
N THR A 65 20.47 -13.36 5.18
CA THR A 65 20.23 -12.99 3.77
C THR A 65 20.29 -11.49 3.54
N LEU A 66 19.99 -10.70 4.57
CA LEU A 66 20.13 -9.22 4.51
C LEU A 66 21.61 -8.80 4.64
N GLU A 67 22.43 -9.55 5.39
CA GLU A 67 23.86 -9.31 5.51
C GLU A 67 24.60 -9.64 4.20
N GLU A 68 24.30 -10.80 3.63
CA GLU A 68 24.95 -11.32 2.43
C GLU A 68 23.87 -11.73 1.40
N PRO A 69 23.23 -10.76 0.75
CA PRO A 69 22.26 -11.07 -0.28
C PRO A 69 22.92 -11.75 -1.48
N PRO A 70 22.31 -12.79 -2.06
CA PRO A 70 22.82 -13.39 -3.29
C PRO A 70 22.95 -12.38 -4.42
N GLU A 71 23.85 -12.63 -5.36
CA GLU A 71 24.07 -11.74 -6.49
C GLU A 71 22.77 -11.53 -7.29
N GLY A 72 22.48 -10.28 -7.61
CA GLY A 72 21.27 -9.91 -8.34
C GLY A 72 19.99 -9.93 -7.49
N VAL A 73 20.08 -10.00 -6.17
CA VAL A 73 18.92 -9.90 -5.26
C VAL A 73 18.92 -8.56 -4.54
N MET A 74 17.77 -7.90 -4.50
CA MET A 74 17.56 -6.64 -3.80
C MET A 74 16.36 -6.74 -2.85
N PHE A 75 16.56 -6.32 -1.60
CA PHE A 75 15.49 -6.18 -0.61
C PHE A 75 15.10 -4.71 -0.43
N ILE A 76 13.81 -4.43 -0.46
CA ILE A 76 13.23 -3.11 -0.17
C ILE A 76 12.25 -3.29 0.99
N LEU A 77 12.63 -2.81 2.16
CA LEU A 77 11.80 -2.83 3.35
C LEU A 77 11.09 -1.49 3.50
N LEU A 78 9.77 -1.51 3.49
CA LEU A 78 8.94 -0.32 3.68
C LEU A 78 8.45 -0.29 5.13
N GLY A 79 8.67 0.82 5.81
CA GLY A 79 8.24 1.02 7.18
C GLY A 79 7.84 2.47 7.43
N THR A 80 7.14 2.71 8.54
CA THR A 80 6.70 4.05 8.93
C THR A 80 7.84 4.90 9.47
N SER A 81 8.77 4.31 10.22
CA SER A 81 9.97 4.93 10.78
C SER A 81 11.02 3.86 11.06
N ALA A 82 12.29 4.24 11.02
CA ALA A 82 13.39 3.35 11.40
C ALA A 82 13.34 3.00 12.90
N ASP A 83 12.83 3.90 13.75
CA ASP A 83 12.78 3.73 15.20
C ASP A 83 11.81 2.63 15.66
N VAL A 84 10.79 2.32 14.85
CA VAL A 84 9.81 1.25 15.16
C VAL A 84 10.21 -0.09 14.58
N MET A 85 11.28 -0.14 13.82
CA MET A 85 11.83 -1.37 13.25
C MET A 85 12.84 -2.01 14.20
N LEU A 86 13.06 -3.31 14.02
CA LEU A 86 14.08 -4.02 14.79
C LEU A 86 15.47 -3.43 14.48
N PRO A 87 16.26 -3.02 15.49
CA PRO A 87 17.60 -2.46 15.29
C PRO A 87 18.53 -3.38 14.48
N THR A 88 18.35 -4.69 14.63
CA THR A 88 19.10 -5.72 13.90
C THR A 88 18.86 -5.69 12.39
N ILE A 89 17.67 -5.27 11.94
CA ILE A 89 17.35 -5.05 10.52
C ILE A 89 17.91 -3.71 10.07
N VAL A 90 17.66 -2.65 10.85
CA VAL A 90 18.08 -1.28 10.48
C VAL A 90 19.59 -1.19 10.29
N SER A 91 20.37 -1.87 11.16
CA SER A 91 21.84 -1.87 11.08
C SER A 91 22.41 -2.52 9.80
N ARG A 92 21.59 -3.31 9.08
CA ARG A 92 21.98 -4.02 7.84
C ARG A 92 21.38 -3.42 6.58
N CYS A 93 20.61 -2.35 6.74
CA CYS A 93 19.91 -1.70 5.64
C CYS A 93 20.36 -0.26 5.47
N GLN A 94 20.45 0.20 4.24
CA GLN A 94 20.58 1.62 3.96
C GLN A 94 19.22 2.30 4.15
N CYS A 95 19.13 3.18 5.14
CA CYS A 95 17.89 3.94 5.37
C CYS A 95 17.76 5.09 4.37
N VAL A 96 16.64 5.10 3.63
CA VAL A 96 16.27 6.20 2.73
C VAL A 96 15.05 6.91 3.30
N PRO A 97 15.20 8.12 3.88
CA PRO A 97 14.09 8.83 4.49
C PRO A 97 13.19 9.46 3.43
N PHE A 98 11.90 9.11 3.45
CA PHE A 98 10.88 9.77 2.65
C PHE A 98 10.15 10.82 3.49
N ARG A 99 10.39 12.09 3.18
CA ARG A 99 9.74 13.21 3.87
C ARG A 99 8.43 13.56 3.17
N LEU A 100 7.48 14.09 3.94
CA LEU A 100 6.26 14.64 3.39
C LEU A 100 6.60 15.82 2.48
N VAL A 101 6.01 15.82 1.31
CA VAL A 101 6.13 16.92 0.34
C VAL A 101 5.32 18.11 0.85
N SER A 102 5.89 19.32 0.76
CA SER A 102 5.14 20.53 1.16
C SER A 102 3.83 20.67 0.37
N PRO A 103 2.76 21.22 0.97
CA PRO A 103 1.47 21.35 0.29
C PRO A 103 1.55 22.11 -1.02
N THR A 104 2.44 23.09 -1.13
CA THR A 104 2.66 23.88 -2.35
C THR A 104 3.28 23.01 -3.46
N VAL A 105 4.33 22.27 -3.17
CA VAL A 105 4.99 21.36 -4.13
C VAL A 105 4.04 20.23 -4.52
N ALA A 106 3.32 19.67 -3.55
CA ALA A 106 2.32 18.65 -3.80
C ALA A 106 1.23 19.14 -4.77
N ALA A 107 0.72 20.37 -4.58
CA ALA A 107 -0.26 20.97 -5.47
C ALA A 107 0.30 21.21 -6.88
N GLN A 108 1.55 21.62 -7.01
CA GLN A 108 2.20 21.77 -8.32
C GLN A 108 2.31 20.44 -9.06
N VAL A 109 2.69 19.37 -8.37
CA VAL A 109 2.74 18.02 -8.95
C VAL A 109 1.37 17.59 -9.46
N VAL A 110 0.32 17.81 -8.67
CA VAL A 110 -1.07 17.49 -9.04
C VAL A 110 -1.52 18.34 -10.22
N SER A 111 -1.22 19.65 -10.22
CA SER A 111 -1.58 20.58 -11.31
C SER A 111 -0.92 20.16 -12.63
N ARG A 112 0.37 19.82 -12.61
CA ARG A 112 1.10 19.30 -13.80
C ARG A 112 0.50 17.98 -14.32
N ALA A 113 0.05 17.11 -13.42
CA ALA A 113 -0.49 15.79 -13.80
C ALA A 113 -1.95 15.84 -14.27
N THR A 114 -2.71 16.86 -13.86
CA THR A 114 -4.16 16.96 -14.13
C THR A 114 -4.54 18.12 -15.04
N GLY A 115 -3.65 19.10 -15.23
CA GLY A 115 -3.93 20.34 -15.96
C GLY A 115 -4.93 21.28 -15.25
N GLN A 116 -5.23 21.02 -13.95
CA GLN A 116 -6.22 21.78 -13.20
C GLN A 116 -5.60 22.96 -12.45
N ASP A 117 -6.48 23.92 -12.08
CA ASP A 117 -6.10 25.11 -11.33
C ASP A 117 -5.35 24.77 -10.02
N PRO A 118 -4.25 25.49 -9.70
CA PRO A 118 -3.46 25.26 -8.50
C PRO A 118 -4.24 25.35 -7.18
N ALA A 119 -5.25 26.23 -7.09
CA ALA A 119 -6.07 26.35 -5.88
C ALA A 119 -6.91 25.09 -5.66
N ARG A 120 -7.50 24.55 -6.74
CA ARG A 120 -8.24 23.30 -6.71
C ARG A 120 -7.34 22.09 -6.38
N CYS A 121 -6.10 22.10 -6.90
CA CYS A 121 -5.11 21.08 -6.60
C CYS A 121 -4.66 21.13 -5.13
N ARG A 122 -4.46 22.30 -4.54
CA ARG A 122 -4.18 22.45 -3.10
C ARG A 122 -5.29 21.84 -2.24
N MET A 123 -6.55 22.17 -2.57
CA MET A 123 -7.70 21.56 -1.87
C MET A 123 -7.72 20.03 -2.00
N ALA A 124 -7.47 19.52 -3.20
CA ALA A 124 -7.45 18.07 -3.43
C ALA A 124 -6.36 17.37 -2.63
N VAL A 125 -5.16 17.95 -2.54
CA VAL A 125 -4.05 17.42 -1.73
C VAL A 125 -4.38 17.49 -0.24
N ALA A 126 -4.95 18.59 0.24
CA ALA A 126 -5.34 18.75 1.64
C ALA A 126 -6.39 17.71 2.07
N VAL A 127 -7.35 17.41 1.20
CA VAL A 127 -8.38 16.40 1.46
C VAL A 127 -7.85 14.97 1.35
N ALA A 128 -6.99 14.71 0.37
CA ALA A 128 -6.52 13.36 0.07
C ALA A 128 -5.26 12.94 0.83
N GLY A 129 -4.53 13.89 1.40
CA GLY A 129 -3.31 13.67 2.20
C GLY A 129 -2.05 13.36 1.40
N SER A 130 -2.15 13.16 0.07
CA SER A 130 -0.99 12.92 -0.79
C SER A 130 -1.24 13.35 -2.24
N PRO A 131 -0.19 13.67 -3.03
CA PRO A 131 -0.34 14.02 -4.44
C PRO A 131 -1.04 12.96 -5.27
N THR A 132 -0.67 11.70 -5.11
CA THR A 132 -1.27 10.57 -5.85
C THR A 132 -2.76 10.44 -5.59
N ARG A 133 -3.17 10.45 -4.32
CA ARG A 133 -4.59 10.43 -3.94
C ARG A 133 -5.32 11.69 -4.38
N GLY A 134 -4.64 12.85 -4.39
CA GLY A 134 -5.18 14.12 -4.91
C GLY A 134 -5.51 14.02 -6.41
N ILE A 135 -4.62 13.43 -7.21
CA ILE A 135 -4.85 13.16 -8.63
C ILE A 135 -6.05 12.23 -8.82
N GLU A 136 -6.11 11.14 -8.06
CA GLU A 136 -7.24 10.20 -8.11
C GLU A 136 -8.56 10.86 -7.70
N PHE A 137 -8.52 11.71 -6.66
CA PHE A 137 -9.68 12.47 -6.22
C PHE A 137 -10.20 13.39 -7.32
N LEU A 138 -9.33 14.14 -7.99
CA LEU A 138 -9.70 15.06 -9.07
C LEU A 138 -10.19 14.35 -10.33
N LYS A 139 -9.70 13.13 -10.60
CA LYS A 139 -10.14 12.30 -11.73
C LYS A 139 -11.48 11.58 -11.48
N SER A 140 -11.90 11.42 -10.23
CA SER A 140 -13.12 10.70 -9.88
C SER A 140 -14.25 11.68 -9.52
N ALA A 141 -15.20 11.83 -10.43
CA ALA A 141 -16.43 12.60 -10.16
C ALA A 141 -17.21 12.02 -8.97
N GLU A 142 -17.26 10.69 -8.84
CA GLU A 142 -17.94 10.02 -7.74
C GLU A 142 -17.36 10.39 -6.36
N ARG A 143 -16.03 10.48 -6.24
CA ARG A 143 -15.37 10.87 -4.98
C ARG A 143 -15.66 12.33 -4.65
N GLN A 144 -15.69 13.20 -5.64
CA GLN A 144 -16.03 14.61 -5.47
C GLN A 144 -17.50 14.78 -5.05
N ASP A 145 -18.41 14.01 -5.65
CA ASP A 145 -19.83 14.01 -5.28
C ASP A 145 -20.06 13.46 -3.87
N ALA A 146 -19.41 12.37 -3.52
CA ALA A 146 -19.48 11.80 -2.17
C ALA A 146 -19.03 12.83 -1.11
N ARG A 147 -17.93 13.55 -1.38
CA ARG A 147 -17.47 14.65 -0.51
C ARG A 147 -18.51 15.76 -0.40
N ARG A 148 -19.07 16.22 -1.52
CA ARG A 148 -20.10 17.28 -1.51
C ARG A 148 -21.33 16.86 -0.70
N GLN A 149 -21.77 15.62 -0.87
CA GLN A 149 -22.91 15.07 -0.10
C GLN A 149 -22.58 14.99 1.39
N MET A 150 -21.37 14.58 1.75
CA MET A 150 -20.94 14.50 3.15
C MET A 150 -20.90 15.89 3.80
N ILE A 151 -20.35 16.90 3.12
CA ILE A 151 -20.35 18.29 3.63
C ILE A 151 -21.78 18.80 3.83
N ARG A 152 -22.65 18.67 2.83
CA ARG A 152 -24.06 19.09 2.94
C ARG A 152 -24.77 18.37 4.09
N ALA A 153 -24.46 17.12 4.31
CA ALA A 153 -25.05 16.35 5.39
C ALA A 153 -24.55 16.82 6.77
N ILE A 154 -23.26 17.17 6.88
CA ILE A 154 -22.70 17.77 8.11
C ILE A 154 -23.33 19.13 8.35
N ASP A 155 -23.42 19.99 7.34
CA ASP A 155 -24.08 21.31 7.46
C ASP A 155 -25.54 21.16 7.89
N SER A 156 -26.25 20.16 7.37
CA SER A 156 -27.63 19.87 7.79
C SER A 156 -27.75 19.38 9.23
N LEU A 157 -26.73 18.71 9.77
CA LEU A 157 -26.69 18.26 11.17
C LEU A 157 -26.49 19.44 12.13
N ILE A 158 -25.68 20.44 11.74
CA ILE A 158 -25.44 21.64 12.55
C ILE A 158 -26.74 22.46 12.74
N ALA A 159 -27.62 22.43 11.74
CA ALA A 159 -28.89 23.13 11.73
C ALA A 159 -30.09 22.27 12.23
N ALA A 160 -29.86 21.04 12.73
CA ALA A 160 -30.89 20.11 13.08
C ALA A 160 -31.23 20.15 14.57
N ASP A 161 -32.51 19.94 14.90
CA ASP A 161 -32.98 19.71 16.28
C ASP A 161 -32.50 18.36 16.80
N GLU A 162 -32.37 18.22 18.14
CA GLU A 162 -31.82 16.99 18.78
C GLU A 162 -32.52 15.71 18.34
N ALA A 163 -33.86 15.76 18.14
CA ALA A 163 -34.63 14.61 17.67
C ALA A 163 -34.28 14.14 16.24
N ASP A 164 -33.87 15.07 15.40
CA ASP A 164 -33.58 14.82 13.98
C ASP A 164 -32.12 14.34 13.74
N VAL A 165 -31.20 14.64 14.66
CA VAL A 165 -29.78 14.31 14.55
C VAL A 165 -29.55 12.81 14.39
N LEU A 166 -30.23 11.98 15.19
CA LEU A 166 -30.10 10.52 15.12
C LEU A 166 -30.59 9.93 13.80
N SER A 167 -31.69 10.46 13.26
CA SER A 167 -32.26 9.98 12.00
C SER A 167 -31.37 10.37 10.80
N ARG A 168 -30.84 11.58 10.81
CA ARG A 168 -29.89 12.08 9.79
C ARG A 168 -28.54 11.40 9.87
N ALA A 169 -28.01 11.14 11.07
CA ALA A 169 -26.78 10.36 11.27
C ALA A 169 -26.93 8.93 10.76
N LYS A 170 -28.05 8.25 11.00
CA LYS A 170 -28.34 6.92 10.44
C LYS A 170 -28.35 6.94 8.91
N SER A 171 -28.98 7.94 8.31
CA SER A 171 -29.03 8.11 6.84
C SER A 171 -27.64 8.32 6.24
N LEU A 172 -26.78 9.09 6.91
CA LEU A 172 -25.38 9.30 6.53
C LEU A 172 -24.57 8.01 6.57
N ILE A 173 -24.71 7.23 7.66
CA ILE A 173 -24.02 5.95 7.82
C ILE A 173 -24.43 4.98 6.70
N VAL A 174 -25.71 4.94 6.35
CA VAL A 174 -26.22 4.09 5.26
C VAL A 174 -25.67 4.55 3.91
N ALA A 175 -25.65 5.86 3.62
CA ALA A 175 -25.11 6.42 2.39
C ALA A 175 -23.61 6.16 2.23
N VAL A 176 -22.84 6.30 3.30
CA VAL A 176 -21.40 6.00 3.33
C VAL A 176 -21.14 4.50 3.18
N LYS A 177 -21.90 3.63 3.86
CA LYS A 177 -21.74 2.16 3.73
C LYS A 177 -22.09 1.65 2.33
N ARG A 178 -23.10 2.19 1.67
CA ARG A 178 -23.45 1.81 0.30
C ARG A 178 -22.38 2.19 -0.70
N ARG A 179 -21.73 3.33 -0.54
CA ARG A 179 -20.73 3.88 -1.48
C ARG A 179 -19.30 3.51 -1.16
N TRP A 180 -19.02 3.10 0.09
CA TRP A 180 -17.71 2.67 0.54
C TRP A 180 -17.82 1.30 1.20
N PRO A 181 -17.98 0.22 0.43
CA PRO A 181 -17.92 -1.11 1.00
C PRO A 181 -16.55 -1.27 1.68
N ARG A 182 -16.54 -1.73 2.95
CA ARG A 182 -15.34 -1.98 3.76
C ARG A 182 -14.46 -3.11 3.21
N SER A 183 -14.58 -3.44 1.97
CA SER A 183 -13.68 -4.33 1.25
C SER A 183 -12.81 -3.50 0.33
N SER A 184 -11.61 -3.09 0.80
CA SER A 184 -10.51 -3.21 -0.13
C SER A 184 -10.62 -4.62 -0.72
N PRO A 185 -10.61 -4.81 -2.05
CA PRO A 185 -10.63 -6.16 -2.59
C PRO A 185 -9.45 -6.89 -1.93
N ARG A 186 -9.74 -7.93 -1.14
CA ARG A 186 -8.74 -8.93 -0.79
C ARG A 186 -8.11 -9.29 -2.12
N ARG A 187 -6.87 -8.88 -2.34
CA ARG A 187 -6.11 -9.29 -3.49
C ARG A 187 -6.23 -10.80 -3.54
N LYS A 188 -6.89 -11.30 -4.58
CA LYS A 188 -6.97 -12.73 -4.83
C LYS A 188 -5.52 -13.22 -4.80
N ARG A 189 -5.22 -14.14 -3.88
CA ARG A 189 -3.99 -14.92 -3.92
C ARG A 189 -3.82 -15.37 -5.36
N CYS A 190 -2.73 -14.99 -5.98
CA CYS A 190 -2.24 -15.71 -7.13
C CYS A 190 -1.72 -17.05 -6.57
N SER A 191 -2.64 -17.99 -6.35
CA SER A 191 -2.26 -19.36 -6.07
C SER A 191 -1.69 -19.91 -7.37
N SER A 192 -0.39 -19.89 -7.48
CA SER A 192 0.35 -20.66 -8.46
C SER A 192 0.25 -22.15 -8.11
N LYS A 193 -0.92 -22.72 -8.29
CA LYS A 193 -1.01 -24.17 -8.55
C LYS A 193 -0.58 -24.33 -10.00
N MET A 194 0.70 -24.59 -10.20
CA MET A 194 1.18 -25.23 -11.41
C MET A 194 0.53 -26.60 -11.50
N PRO A 195 -0.03 -26.99 -12.65
CA PRO A 195 -0.38 -28.38 -12.88
C PRO A 195 0.91 -29.17 -13.02
N THR A 196 1.11 -30.09 -12.09
CA THR A 196 2.09 -31.17 -12.18
C THR A 196 1.62 -32.10 -13.29
N THR A 197 2.22 -32.02 -14.47
CA THR A 197 2.44 -33.15 -15.38
C THR A 197 3.11 -32.61 -16.66
N CYS A 198 4.41 -32.75 -16.74
CA CYS A 198 5.09 -33.05 -17.99
C CYS A 198 5.95 -34.27 -17.71
N ARG A 199 5.39 -35.42 -18.03
CA ARG A 199 6.08 -36.69 -18.20
C ARG A 199 6.93 -36.56 -19.46
N VAL A 200 8.22 -36.59 -19.33
CA VAL A 200 9.12 -36.81 -20.47
C VAL A 200 9.29 -38.29 -20.62
N GLU A 201 8.72 -38.85 -21.68
CA GLU A 201 9.10 -40.14 -22.22
C GLU A 201 10.09 -39.91 -23.37
N HIS A 202 11.26 -40.59 -23.21
CA HIS A 202 12.34 -40.91 -24.16
C HIS A 202 12.77 -39.90 -25.22
#